data_53bea5871334616900d3188baa66f15a
#
_entry.id   53bea5871334616900d3188baa66f15a
#
_cell.length_a   1.000
_cell.length_b   1.000
_cell.length_c   1.000
_cell.angle_alpha   90.00
_cell.angle_beta   90.00
_cell.angle_gamma   90.00
#
_symmetry.space_group_name_H-M   'P 1'
#
loop_
_entity.id
_entity.type
_entity.pdbx_description
1 polymer ?
#
loop_
_entity_poly.entity_id
_entity_poly.type
_entity_poly.pdbx_seq_one_letter_code
_entity_poly.pdbx_strand_id
1 'polypeptide(L)'
;MLPHPNLVSESLLINSTIDLLISVGGSAPAVEVVDYVMRIRDPHPDFARMLVMDLINRDPRLSLVDDLVHLTEPDHNARGLEEMGFVVFDLETTGAKAPPCRVIEIGAYLVRGGAIAAEFHSLVNPETSIPPFITALTGISDEMVAASPVFGEVAPRFLEFVGDSVLVAHNAHFDMGFLNHEIGRIYEDYRLGNASLCTVQLSRGLLPDVENHKLKTIANHFSVPLINHHRADEDARATAEIFINL
;
A
#
# COMPACT_ATOMS: atom_id res chain seq x y z
N MET A 1 -4.74 -16.33 -10.66
CA MET A 1 -3.57 -16.36 -9.77
C MET A 1 -3.28 -14.93 -9.35
N LEU A 2 -3.05 -14.68 -8.06
CA LEU A 2 -2.65 -13.36 -7.55
C LEU A 2 -1.34 -12.92 -8.22
N PRO A 3 -1.24 -11.67 -8.71
CA PRO A 3 0.01 -11.19 -9.27
C PRO A 3 1.10 -11.01 -8.20
N HIS A 4 0.71 -10.60 -6.99
CA HIS A 4 1.56 -10.54 -5.80
C HIS A 4 0.75 -10.84 -4.52
N PRO A 5 1.36 -11.45 -3.48
CA PRO A 5 0.64 -11.88 -2.28
C PRO A 5 0.06 -10.73 -1.44
N ASN A 6 0.59 -9.52 -1.55
CA ASN A 6 0.14 -8.33 -0.87
C ASN A 6 -0.82 -7.44 -1.68
N LEU A 7 -1.29 -7.93 -2.83
CA LEU A 7 -2.35 -7.30 -3.59
C LEU A 7 -3.70 -7.91 -3.26
N VAL A 8 -4.73 -7.08 -3.20
CA VAL A 8 -6.14 -7.47 -3.02
C VAL A 8 -6.96 -6.99 -4.19
N SER A 9 -7.96 -7.79 -4.57
CA SER A 9 -8.81 -7.46 -5.71
C SER A 9 -9.84 -6.37 -5.39
N GLU A 10 -10.06 -5.46 -6.33
CA GLU A 10 -11.16 -4.49 -6.33
C GLU A 10 -12.37 -4.97 -7.15
N SER A 11 -12.34 -6.22 -7.65
CA SER A 11 -13.44 -6.82 -8.38
C SER A 11 -14.75 -6.75 -7.60
N LEU A 12 -15.84 -6.39 -8.28
CA LEU A 12 -17.18 -6.35 -7.67
C LEU A 12 -17.61 -7.71 -7.08
N LEU A 13 -17.22 -8.82 -7.71
CA LEU A 13 -17.56 -10.16 -7.21
C LEU A 13 -16.83 -10.44 -5.89
N ILE A 14 -15.55 -10.10 -5.79
CA ILE A 14 -14.76 -10.26 -4.57
C ILE A 14 -15.32 -9.36 -3.46
N ASN A 15 -15.55 -8.09 -3.73
CA ASN A 15 -16.08 -7.16 -2.74
C ASN A 15 -17.48 -7.60 -2.25
N SER A 16 -18.37 -8.00 -3.16
CA SER A 16 -19.69 -8.52 -2.78
C SER A 16 -19.61 -9.82 -1.97
N THR A 17 -18.62 -10.67 -2.24
CA THR A 17 -18.36 -11.87 -1.43
C THR A 17 -17.93 -11.49 -0.02
N ILE A 18 -16.99 -10.54 0.12
CA ILE A 18 -16.51 -10.06 1.41
C ILE A 18 -17.66 -9.41 2.20
N ASP A 19 -18.47 -8.56 1.57
CA ASP A 19 -19.63 -7.93 2.21
C ASP A 19 -20.65 -8.97 2.70
N LEU A 20 -20.93 -10.00 1.91
CA LEU A 20 -21.77 -11.12 2.32
C LEU A 20 -21.18 -11.80 3.57
N LEU A 21 -19.89 -12.20 3.51
CA LEU A 21 -19.24 -12.92 4.61
C LEU A 21 -19.23 -12.08 5.89
N ILE A 22 -18.95 -10.78 5.81
CA ILE A 22 -19.04 -9.87 6.97
C ILE A 22 -20.46 -9.89 7.55
N SER A 23 -21.49 -9.85 6.72
CA SER A 23 -22.89 -9.79 7.15
C SER A 23 -23.37 -11.06 7.84
N VAL A 24 -22.77 -12.23 7.55
CA VAL A 24 -23.15 -13.52 8.09
C VAL A 24 -22.17 -14.08 9.13
N GLY A 25 -21.21 -13.26 9.59
CA GLY A 25 -20.30 -13.65 10.67
C GLY A 25 -18.99 -14.30 10.23
N GLY A 26 -18.55 -14.03 9.01
CA GLY A 26 -17.20 -14.37 8.51
C GLY A 26 -17.10 -15.63 7.65
N SER A 27 -18.18 -16.42 7.53
CA SER A 27 -18.19 -17.62 6.68
C SER A 27 -19.57 -17.94 6.11
N ALA A 28 -19.61 -18.52 4.88
CA ALA A 28 -20.83 -18.96 4.22
C ALA A 28 -20.57 -20.18 3.33
N PRO A 29 -21.58 -21.06 3.11
CA PRO A 29 -21.47 -22.15 2.15
C PRO A 29 -21.19 -21.65 0.73
N ALA A 30 -20.36 -22.37 -0.03
CA ALA A 30 -20.03 -22.03 -1.42
C ALA A 30 -21.28 -21.85 -2.29
N VAL A 31 -22.31 -22.67 -2.08
CA VAL A 31 -23.59 -22.57 -2.80
C VAL A 31 -24.30 -21.24 -2.53
N GLU A 32 -24.27 -20.75 -1.29
CA GLU A 32 -24.88 -19.48 -0.89
C GLU A 32 -24.13 -18.29 -1.48
N VAL A 33 -22.79 -18.33 -1.46
CA VAL A 33 -21.95 -17.30 -2.10
C VAL A 33 -22.26 -17.20 -3.60
N VAL A 34 -22.34 -18.33 -4.31
CA VAL A 34 -22.64 -18.34 -5.75
C VAL A 34 -24.05 -17.86 -6.05
N ASP A 35 -25.04 -18.28 -5.26
CA ASP A 35 -26.44 -17.83 -5.43
C ASP A 35 -26.55 -16.30 -5.19
N TYR A 36 -25.98 -15.81 -4.08
CA TYR A 36 -26.09 -14.41 -3.71
C TYR A 36 -25.26 -13.48 -4.60
N VAL A 37 -23.99 -13.81 -4.82
CA VAL A 37 -23.02 -12.92 -5.50
C VAL A 37 -23.12 -13.02 -7.02
N MET A 38 -23.21 -14.27 -7.55
CA MET A 38 -23.22 -14.52 -8.98
C MET A 38 -24.64 -14.63 -9.56
N ARG A 39 -25.68 -14.59 -8.70
CA ARG A 39 -27.09 -14.71 -9.11
C ARG A 39 -27.42 -16.03 -9.82
N ILE A 40 -26.70 -17.10 -9.49
CA ILE A 40 -26.96 -18.46 -10.01
C ILE A 40 -27.76 -19.22 -8.95
N ARG A 41 -29.05 -19.38 -9.16
CA ARG A 41 -29.97 -20.04 -8.22
C ARG A 41 -29.74 -21.52 -8.12
N ASP A 42 -29.76 -22.05 -6.89
CA ASP A 42 -29.62 -23.48 -6.56
C ASP A 42 -28.48 -24.18 -7.33
N PRO A 43 -27.23 -23.63 -7.27
CA PRO A 43 -26.12 -24.23 -8.00
C PRO A 43 -25.79 -25.62 -7.45
N HIS A 44 -25.43 -26.56 -8.35
CA HIS A 44 -24.91 -27.84 -7.90
C HIS A 44 -23.66 -27.62 -7.02
N PRO A 45 -23.47 -28.31 -5.89
CA PRO A 45 -22.36 -28.07 -4.96
C PRO A 45 -20.98 -28.10 -5.63
N ASP A 46 -20.70 -29.07 -6.49
CA ASP A 46 -19.39 -29.16 -7.19
C ASP A 46 -19.16 -27.97 -8.12
N PHE A 47 -20.23 -27.48 -8.78
CA PHE A 47 -20.13 -26.29 -9.63
C PHE A 47 -19.92 -25.01 -8.81
N ALA A 48 -20.63 -24.87 -7.69
CA ALA A 48 -20.42 -23.76 -6.77
C ALA A 48 -18.99 -23.74 -6.22
N ARG A 49 -18.47 -24.91 -5.79
CA ARG A 49 -17.09 -25.07 -5.35
C ARG A 49 -16.09 -24.63 -6.40
N MET A 50 -16.27 -25.03 -7.66
CA MET A 50 -15.39 -24.66 -8.77
C MET A 50 -15.36 -23.14 -8.98
N LEU A 51 -16.53 -22.48 -8.98
CA LEU A 51 -16.63 -21.02 -9.15
C LEU A 51 -16.00 -20.26 -7.98
N VAL A 52 -16.25 -20.72 -6.76
CA VAL A 52 -15.65 -20.10 -5.55
C VAL A 52 -14.14 -20.28 -5.53
N MET A 53 -13.61 -21.43 -5.96
CA MET A 53 -12.15 -21.63 -6.08
C MET A 53 -11.49 -20.60 -7.01
N ASP A 54 -12.16 -20.21 -8.11
CA ASP A 54 -11.63 -19.16 -8.99
C ASP A 54 -11.61 -17.79 -8.30
N LEU A 55 -12.61 -17.45 -7.48
CA LEU A 55 -12.61 -16.22 -6.66
C LEU A 55 -11.48 -16.23 -5.64
N ILE A 56 -11.31 -17.29 -4.87
CA ILE A 56 -10.31 -17.42 -3.82
C ILE A 56 -8.89 -17.28 -4.37
N ASN A 57 -8.64 -17.86 -5.54
CA ASN A 57 -7.33 -17.77 -6.20
C ASN A 57 -6.96 -16.34 -6.64
N ARG A 58 -7.89 -15.40 -6.56
CA ARG A 58 -7.70 -14.00 -6.95
C ARG A 58 -7.57 -13.04 -5.77
N ASP A 59 -7.84 -13.51 -4.54
CA ASP A 59 -7.80 -12.62 -3.38
C ASP A 59 -7.38 -13.35 -2.10
N PRO A 60 -6.34 -12.88 -1.39
CA PRO A 60 -5.82 -13.54 -0.19
C PRO A 60 -6.75 -13.42 1.03
N ARG A 61 -7.76 -12.54 0.96
CA ARG A 61 -8.76 -12.37 2.04
C ARG A 61 -9.80 -13.46 2.06
N LEU A 62 -9.80 -14.38 1.08
CA LEU A 62 -10.77 -15.47 0.98
C LEU A 62 -10.08 -16.83 1.05
N SER A 63 -10.71 -17.78 1.74
CA SER A 63 -10.27 -19.17 1.78
C SER A 63 -11.46 -20.10 1.72
N LEU A 64 -11.23 -21.37 1.31
CA LEU A 64 -12.26 -22.40 1.26
C LEU A 64 -11.83 -23.61 2.11
N VAL A 65 -12.61 -23.93 3.12
CA VAL A 65 -12.41 -25.10 3.98
C VAL A 65 -13.75 -25.84 4.09
N ASP A 66 -13.79 -27.12 3.80
CA ASP A 66 -14.99 -27.98 3.90
C ASP A 66 -16.26 -27.37 3.24
N ASP A 67 -16.11 -26.83 2.02
CA ASP A 67 -17.16 -26.15 1.25
C ASP A 67 -17.71 -24.84 1.89
N LEU A 68 -17.08 -24.34 2.95
CA LEU A 68 -17.33 -23.02 3.52
C LEU A 68 -16.29 -22.04 3.02
N VAL A 69 -16.77 -20.92 2.51
CA VAL A 69 -15.94 -19.74 2.18
C VAL A 69 -15.75 -18.95 3.45
N HIS A 70 -14.50 -18.68 3.81
CA HIS A 70 -14.13 -17.92 4.98
C HIS A 70 -13.48 -16.59 4.58
N LEU A 71 -13.80 -15.55 5.32
CA LEU A 71 -13.04 -14.31 5.32
C LEU A 71 -11.77 -14.55 6.16
N THR A 72 -10.61 -14.38 5.53
CA THR A 72 -9.31 -14.45 6.18
C THR A 72 -8.89 -13.03 6.56
N GLU A 73 -8.95 -12.70 7.83
CA GLU A 73 -8.36 -11.45 8.31
C GLU A 73 -6.88 -11.66 8.56
N PRO A 74 -6.00 -10.73 8.14
CA PRO A 74 -4.61 -10.75 8.58
C PRO A 74 -4.61 -10.63 10.12
N ASP A 75 -4.02 -11.60 10.80
CA ASP A 75 -3.94 -11.58 12.27
C ASP A 75 -2.85 -10.60 12.72
N HIS A 76 -3.12 -9.31 12.53
CA HIS A 76 -2.25 -8.24 13.02
C HIS A 76 -2.26 -8.14 14.55
N ASN A 77 -3.28 -8.70 15.22
CA ASN A 77 -3.40 -8.65 16.69
C ASN A 77 -2.57 -9.72 17.40
N ALA A 78 -2.16 -10.80 16.70
CA ALA A 78 -1.38 -11.87 17.30
C ALA A 78 0.13 -11.58 17.34
N ARG A 79 0.60 -10.56 16.63
CA ARG A 79 2.03 -10.18 16.59
C ARG A 79 2.26 -8.92 17.41
N GLY A 80 3.28 -8.92 18.27
CA GLY A 80 3.75 -7.72 18.94
C GLY A 80 4.35 -6.72 17.93
N LEU A 81 4.32 -5.42 18.25
CA LEU A 81 4.90 -4.38 17.39
C LEU A 81 6.37 -4.64 17.02
N GLU A 82 7.13 -5.28 17.93
CA GLU A 82 8.54 -5.63 17.73
C GLU A 82 8.74 -6.69 16.64
N GLU A 83 7.74 -7.54 16.40
CA GLU A 83 7.77 -8.61 15.39
C GLU A 83 7.29 -8.14 14.03
N MET A 84 6.57 -7.02 14.00
CA MET A 84 6.00 -6.46 12.77
C MET A 84 7.06 -5.71 11.97
N GLY A 85 6.97 -5.83 10.63
CA GLY A 85 7.68 -4.95 9.70
C GLY A 85 6.85 -3.70 9.40
N PHE A 86 7.52 -2.56 9.35
CA PHE A 86 6.93 -1.30 8.90
C PHE A 86 7.76 -0.76 7.75
N VAL A 87 7.15 -0.59 6.58
CA VAL A 87 7.81 0.05 5.44
C VAL A 87 7.40 1.51 5.43
N VAL A 88 8.32 2.37 5.85
CA VAL A 88 8.16 3.82 5.84
C VAL A 88 8.60 4.33 4.48
N PHE A 89 7.71 5.00 3.75
CA PHE A 89 7.96 5.40 2.37
C PHE A 89 7.47 6.82 2.06
N ASP A 90 8.03 7.38 1.01
CA ASP A 90 7.66 8.67 0.44
C ASP A 90 7.75 8.61 -1.08
N LEU A 91 6.97 9.42 -1.77
CA LEU A 91 6.91 9.50 -3.22
C LEU A 91 7.09 10.92 -3.71
N GLU A 92 7.97 11.12 -4.70
CA GLU A 92 7.92 12.32 -5.53
C GLU A 92 7.09 12.07 -6.79
N THR A 93 6.36 13.09 -7.22
CA THR A 93 5.37 12.96 -8.28
C THR A 93 5.41 14.14 -9.24
N THR A 94 4.84 13.97 -10.45
CA THR A 94 4.72 15.07 -11.42
C THR A 94 3.67 16.12 -11.05
N GLY A 95 3.01 15.97 -9.89
CA GLY A 95 2.00 16.94 -9.39
C GLY A 95 1.14 16.37 -8.28
N ALA A 96 0.11 17.10 -7.87
CA ALA A 96 -0.58 16.87 -6.61
C ALA A 96 -1.68 15.79 -6.62
N LYS A 97 -2.05 15.23 -7.78
CA LYS A 97 -3.18 14.29 -7.87
C LYS A 97 -3.00 13.26 -9.00
N ALA A 98 -3.13 12.00 -8.67
CA ALA A 98 -3.28 10.91 -9.65
C ALA A 98 -4.78 10.62 -9.90
N PRO A 99 -5.22 10.33 -11.17
CA PRO A 99 -4.58 10.82 -12.39
C PRO A 99 -4.70 12.34 -12.56
N PRO A 100 -3.96 13.00 -13.46
CA PRO A 100 -3.06 12.45 -14.47
C PRO A 100 -1.60 12.36 -14.04
N CYS A 101 -1.27 12.83 -12.82
CA CYS A 101 0.12 12.87 -12.36
C CYS A 101 0.67 11.47 -12.05
N ARG A 102 1.98 11.34 -12.17
CA ARG A 102 2.73 10.08 -12.13
C ARG A 102 3.83 10.14 -11.06
N VAL A 103 4.26 8.99 -10.58
CA VAL A 103 5.42 8.86 -9.67
C VAL A 103 6.72 9.06 -10.45
N ILE A 104 7.67 9.80 -9.86
CA ILE A 104 9.02 10.06 -10.40
C ILE A 104 10.16 9.58 -9.49
N GLU A 105 9.88 9.35 -8.20
CA GLU A 105 10.83 8.76 -7.25
C GLU A 105 10.08 7.99 -6.17
N ILE A 106 10.66 6.89 -5.70
CA ILE A 106 10.22 6.12 -4.53
C ILE A 106 11.40 5.98 -3.59
N GLY A 107 11.23 6.41 -2.34
CA GLY A 107 12.13 6.11 -1.23
C GLY A 107 11.38 5.29 -0.17
N ALA A 108 12.01 4.24 0.37
CA ALA A 108 11.39 3.44 1.41
C ALA A 108 12.41 2.78 2.35
N TYR A 109 12.06 2.67 3.62
CA TYR A 109 12.86 2.09 4.69
C TYR A 109 12.06 1.06 5.47
N LEU A 110 12.59 -0.16 5.57
CA LEU A 110 12.01 -1.19 6.43
C LEU A 110 12.46 -0.97 7.87
N VAL A 111 11.52 -0.70 8.75
CA VAL A 111 11.72 -0.63 10.20
C VAL A 111 11.25 -1.94 10.82
N ARG A 112 12.10 -2.56 11.64
CA ARG A 112 11.79 -3.78 12.39
C ARG A 112 12.53 -3.76 13.73
N GLY A 113 11.85 -4.12 14.81
CA GLY A 113 12.43 -4.11 16.16
C GLY A 113 12.97 -2.73 16.57
N GLY A 114 12.31 -1.63 16.14
CA GLY A 114 12.71 -0.27 16.46
C GLY A 114 13.96 0.25 15.73
N ALA A 115 14.41 -0.40 14.65
CA ALA A 115 15.57 0.01 13.87
C ALA A 115 15.32 -0.11 12.36
N ILE A 116 16.01 0.70 11.57
CA ILE A 116 16.02 0.59 10.10
C ILE A 116 16.83 -0.68 9.73
N ALA A 117 16.19 -1.62 9.04
CA ALA A 117 16.75 -2.92 8.69
C ALA A 117 17.12 -3.05 7.20
N ALA A 118 16.42 -2.31 6.32
CA ALA A 118 16.68 -2.33 4.86
C ALA A 118 16.17 -1.03 4.23
N GLU A 119 16.60 -0.78 3.00
CA GLU A 119 16.20 0.40 2.22
C GLU A 119 15.84 -0.01 0.78
N PHE A 120 14.96 0.77 0.17
CA PHE A 120 14.59 0.68 -1.24
C PHE A 120 14.53 2.09 -1.82
N HIS A 121 15.21 2.30 -2.94
CA HIS A 121 15.16 3.58 -3.65
C HIS A 121 15.12 3.34 -5.16
N SER A 122 14.33 4.12 -5.87
CA SER A 122 14.31 4.17 -7.33
C SER A 122 13.81 5.51 -7.84
N LEU A 123 14.54 6.10 -8.77
CA LEU A 123 13.93 7.03 -9.73
C LEU A 123 13.01 6.25 -10.66
N VAL A 124 11.95 6.89 -11.11
CA VAL A 124 10.93 6.30 -11.98
C VAL A 124 10.72 7.19 -13.20
N ASN A 125 10.76 6.60 -14.39
CA ASN A 125 10.36 7.30 -15.61
C ASN A 125 8.83 7.44 -15.64
N PRO A 126 8.28 8.66 -15.54
CA PRO A 126 6.83 8.86 -15.48
C PRO A 126 6.14 8.69 -16.84
N GLU A 127 6.88 8.48 -17.94
CA GLU A 127 6.38 8.42 -19.32
C GLU A 127 5.64 9.71 -19.74
N THR A 128 5.91 10.81 -19.06
CA THR A 128 5.37 12.15 -19.34
C THR A 128 6.36 13.20 -18.85
N SER A 129 6.27 14.43 -19.35
CA SER A 129 7.16 15.52 -18.92
C SER A 129 6.92 15.90 -17.46
N ILE A 130 8.01 16.21 -16.77
CA ILE A 130 7.99 16.74 -15.42
C ILE A 130 7.77 18.27 -15.51
N PRO A 131 6.72 18.81 -14.87
CA PRO A 131 6.51 20.25 -14.87
C PRO A 131 7.68 21.01 -14.25
N PRO A 132 8.10 22.17 -14.82
CA PRO A 132 9.27 22.90 -14.32
C PRO A 132 9.22 23.27 -12.84
N PHE A 133 8.02 23.50 -12.28
CA PHE A 133 7.88 23.79 -10.85
C PHE A 133 8.15 22.57 -9.97
N ILE A 134 7.87 21.34 -10.47
CA ILE A 134 8.21 20.08 -9.78
C ILE A 134 9.73 19.89 -9.81
N THR A 135 10.36 20.08 -10.98
CA THR A 135 11.84 20.03 -11.07
C THR A 135 12.49 21.06 -10.13
N ALA A 136 11.94 22.28 -10.04
CA ALA A 136 12.44 23.27 -9.10
C ALA A 136 12.24 22.88 -7.63
N LEU A 137 11.20 22.12 -7.31
CA LEU A 137 10.88 21.66 -5.95
C LEU A 137 11.72 20.45 -5.54
N THR A 138 11.80 19.43 -6.39
CA THR A 138 12.39 18.11 -6.08
C THR A 138 13.84 17.97 -6.55
N GLY A 139 14.27 18.84 -7.48
CA GLY A 139 15.54 18.70 -8.18
C GLY A 139 15.56 17.60 -9.25
N ILE A 140 14.44 16.89 -9.47
CA ILE A 140 14.34 15.79 -10.43
C ILE A 140 13.94 16.38 -11.79
N SER A 141 14.76 16.14 -12.83
CA SER A 141 14.49 16.60 -14.18
C SER A 141 14.13 15.44 -15.12
N ASP A 142 13.57 15.79 -16.30
CA ASP A 142 13.27 14.81 -17.37
C ASP A 142 14.52 14.01 -17.77
N GLU A 143 15.69 14.65 -17.81
CA GLU A 143 16.96 14.00 -18.18
C GLU A 143 17.38 12.96 -17.14
N MET A 144 17.12 13.21 -15.84
CA MET A 144 17.46 12.28 -14.76
C MET A 144 16.64 11.01 -14.83
N VAL A 145 15.36 11.12 -15.18
CA VAL A 145 14.44 9.98 -15.23
C VAL A 145 14.37 9.28 -16.60
N ALA A 146 14.94 9.89 -17.65
CA ALA A 146 14.84 9.36 -19.02
C ALA A 146 15.35 7.92 -19.17
N ALA A 147 16.41 7.55 -18.44
CA ALA A 147 16.99 6.20 -18.44
C ALA A 147 16.57 5.36 -17.23
N SER A 148 15.70 5.89 -16.37
CA SER A 148 15.16 5.17 -15.21
C SER A 148 14.09 4.17 -15.64
N PRO A 149 13.87 3.10 -14.86
CA PRO A 149 12.79 2.14 -15.13
C PRO A 149 11.42 2.83 -15.05
N VAL A 150 10.46 2.36 -15.84
CA VAL A 150 9.05 2.74 -15.69
C VAL A 150 8.45 2.09 -14.43
N PHE A 151 7.33 2.62 -13.93
CA PHE A 151 6.73 2.10 -12.69
C PHE A 151 6.41 0.60 -12.77
N GLY A 152 6.03 0.08 -13.93
CA GLY A 152 5.78 -1.35 -14.15
C GLY A 152 6.99 -2.26 -13.90
N GLU A 153 8.20 -1.74 -14.08
CA GLU A 153 9.45 -2.47 -13.80
C GLU A 153 9.88 -2.33 -12.33
N VAL A 154 9.50 -1.23 -11.68
CA VAL A 154 9.80 -0.98 -10.26
C VAL A 154 8.82 -1.71 -9.33
N ALA A 155 7.54 -1.74 -9.69
CA ALA A 155 6.46 -2.25 -8.84
C ALA A 155 6.69 -3.68 -8.32
N PRO A 156 7.11 -4.69 -9.11
CA PRO A 156 7.33 -6.05 -8.59
C PRO A 156 8.36 -6.08 -7.46
N ARG A 157 9.47 -5.34 -7.62
CA ARG A 157 10.55 -5.27 -6.62
C ARG A 157 10.11 -4.51 -5.36
N PHE A 158 9.33 -3.44 -5.55
CA PHE A 158 8.78 -2.67 -4.42
C PHE A 158 7.74 -3.50 -3.65
N LEU A 159 6.84 -4.22 -4.34
CA LEU A 159 5.87 -5.13 -3.71
C LEU A 159 6.55 -6.26 -2.94
N GLU A 160 7.64 -6.82 -3.47
CA GLU A 160 8.46 -7.81 -2.76
C GLU A 160 9.11 -7.20 -1.50
N PHE A 161 9.65 -5.99 -1.60
CA PHE A 161 10.23 -5.25 -0.48
C PHE A 161 9.21 -4.96 0.62
N VAL A 162 7.99 -4.57 0.25
CA VAL A 162 6.89 -4.31 1.17
C VAL A 162 6.43 -5.59 1.87
N GLY A 163 6.27 -6.70 1.14
CA GLY A 163 5.80 -7.97 1.69
C GLY A 163 4.50 -7.83 2.52
N ASP A 164 4.50 -8.37 3.75
CA ASP A 164 3.39 -8.29 4.71
C ASP A 164 3.51 -7.10 5.70
N SER A 165 4.44 -6.18 5.48
CA SER A 165 4.69 -5.04 6.35
C SER A 165 3.53 -4.04 6.36
N VAL A 166 3.39 -3.29 7.46
CA VAL A 166 2.51 -2.11 7.51
C VAL A 166 3.19 -0.96 6.76
N LEU A 167 2.44 -0.30 5.87
CA LEU A 167 2.91 0.87 5.13
C LEU A 167 2.80 2.12 5.99
N VAL A 168 3.83 2.93 6.06
CA VAL A 168 3.86 4.16 6.86
C VAL A 168 4.32 5.31 5.97
N ALA A 169 3.59 6.45 6.01
CA ALA A 169 4.02 7.66 5.30
C ALA A 169 3.64 8.93 6.07
N HIS A 170 4.30 10.03 5.75
CA HIS A 170 3.95 11.34 6.31
C HIS A 170 2.90 12.02 5.44
N ASN A 171 1.62 12.02 5.89
CA ASN A 171 0.41 12.31 5.09
C ASN A 171 0.05 11.16 4.14
N ALA A 172 0.03 9.94 4.67
CA ALA A 172 -0.15 8.67 3.96
C ALA A 172 -1.29 8.63 2.91
N HIS A 173 -2.33 9.46 3.04
CA HIS A 173 -3.41 9.52 2.06
C HIS A 173 -2.90 9.91 0.65
N PHE A 174 -1.93 10.83 0.58
CA PHE A 174 -1.33 11.26 -0.67
C PHE A 174 -0.54 10.10 -1.33
N ASP A 175 0.42 9.55 -0.60
CA ASP A 175 1.32 8.52 -1.12
C ASP A 175 0.58 7.22 -1.46
N MET A 176 -0.32 6.77 -0.58
CA MET A 176 -1.16 5.59 -0.82
C MET A 176 -2.08 5.79 -2.03
N GLY A 177 -2.59 7.00 -2.25
CA GLY A 177 -3.41 7.33 -3.41
C GLY A 177 -2.65 7.18 -4.73
N PHE A 178 -1.42 7.71 -4.80
CA PHE A 178 -0.55 7.57 -5.96
C PHE A 178 -0.10 6.12 -6.17
N LEU A 179 0.34 5.46 -5.11
CA LEU A 179 0.82 4.08 -5.18
C LEU A 179 -0.27 3.12 -5.66
N ASN A 180 -1.49 3.21 -5.12
CA ASN A 180 -2.61 2.40 -5.57
C ASN A 180 -3.04 2.71 -7.01
N HIS A 181 -2.99 3.99 -7.41
CA HIS A 181 -3.27 4.36 -8.80
C HIS A 181 -2.26 3.72 -9.77
N GLU A 182 -0.97 3.82 -9.49
CA GLU A 182 0.06 3.22 -10.34
C GLU A 182 -0.01 1.69 -10.35
N ILE A 183 -0.31 1.06 -9.21
CA ILE A 183 -0.52 -0.40 -9.12
C ILE A 183 -1.73 -0.82 -9.96
N GLY A 184 -2.87 -0.12 -9.85
CA GLY A 184 -4.07 -0.42 -10.62
C GLY A 184 -3.89 -0.26 -12.14
N ARG A 185 -2.91 0.56 -12.59
CA ARG A 185 -2.54 0.67 -14.01
C ARG A 185 -1.80 -0.56 -14.55
N ILE A 186 -1.09 -1.29 -13.67
CA ILE A 186 -0.28 -2.45 -14.03
C ILE A 186 -1.05 -3.74 -13.79
N TYR A 187 -1.71 -3.80 -12.64
CA TYR A 187 -2.50 -4.93 -12.18
C TYR A 187 -3.96 -4.50 -12.11
N GLU A 188 -4.63 -4.54 -13.26
CA GLU A 188 -6.05 -4.14 -13.39
C GLU A 188 -6.89 -4.83 -12.31
N ASP A 189 -7.77 -4.07 -11.65
CA ASP A 189 -8.61 -4.51 -10.53
C ASP A 189 -7.87 -4.92 -9.25
N TYR A 190 -6.61 -4.48 -9.05
CA TYR A 190 -5.87 -4.73 -7.82
C TYR A 190 -5.38 -3.45 -7.16
N ARG A 191 -5.28 -3.49 -5.84
CA ARG A 191 -4.62 -2.49 -4.99
C ARG A 191 -3.82 -3.16 -3.89
N LEU A 192 -3.02 -2.38 -3.17
CA LEU A 192 -2.35 -2.87 -1.95
C LEU A 192 -3.36 -3.28 -0.88
N GLY A 193 -3.13 -4.46 -0.31
CA GLY A 193 -3.87 -4.99 0.81
C GLY A 193 -3.26 -4.68 2.16
N ASN A 194 -2.03 -4.14 2.18
CA ASN A 194 -1.30 -3.81 3.41
C ASN A 194 -2.05 -2.76 4.24
N ALA A 195 -2.03 -2.93 5.56
CA ALA A 195 -2.45 -1.88 6.47
C ALA A 195 -1.56 -0.64 6.32
N SER A 196 -2.09 0.55 6.61
CA SER A 196 -1.32 1.78 6.52
C SER A 196 -1.47 2.66 7.75
N LEU A 197 -0.38 3.36 8.12
CA LEU A 197 -0.32 4.34 9.19
C LEU A 197 0.14 5.69 8.65
N CYS A 198 -0.39 6.75 9.26
CA CYS A 198 -0.03 8.13 8.92
C CYS A 198 0.70 8.79 10.10
N THR A 199 1.97 9.15 9.91
CA THR A 199 2.77 9.79 10.98
C THR A 199 2.24 11.17 11.37
N VAL A 200 1.51 11.88 10.47
CA VAL A 200 0.80 13.11 10.83
C VAL A 200 -0.31 12.83 11.84
N GLN A 201 -1.07 11.74 11.67
CA GLN A 201 -2.13 11.37 12.61
C GLN A 201 -1.55 10.87 13.94
N LEU A 202 -0.49 10.06 13.89
CA LEU A 202 0.21 9.59 15.08
C LEU A 202 0.78 10.77 15.88
N SER A 203 1.49 11.69 15.22
CA SER A 203 2.08 12.86 15.91
C SER A 203 1.02 13.78 16.51
N ARG A 204 -0.16 13.91 15.90
CA ARG A 204 -1.29 14.67 16.49
C ARG A 204 -1.79 14.06 17.79
N GLY A 205 -1.78 12.74 17.91
CA GLY A 205 -2.17 12.04 19.12
C GLY A 205 -1.09 12.05 20.20
N LEU A 206 0.18 11.94 19.82
CA LEU A 206 1.30 11.73 20.73
C LEU A 206 2.03 13.03 21.12
N LEU A 207 1.98 14.07 20.28
CA LEU A 207 2.70 15.33 20.42
C LEU A 207 1.73 16.53 20.31
N PRO A 208 0.80 16.71 21.26
CA PRO A 208 -0.24 17.75 21.16
C PRO A 208 0.33 19.19 21.24
N ASP A 209 1.53 19.36 21.81
CA ASP A 209 2.11 20.68 22.10
C ASP A 209 3.04 21.20 20.98
N VAL A 210 3.23 20.45 19.87
CA VAL A 210 4.04 20.96 18.76
C VAL A 210 3.24 21.98 17.92
N GLU A 211 3.94 22.97 17.37
CA GLU A 211 3.35 24.08 16.60
C GLU A 211 2.47 23.60 15.43
N ASN A 212 2.97 22.60 14.71
CA ASN A 212 2.26 21.93 13.60
C ASN A 212 2.89 20.56 13.35
N HIS A 213 2.20 19.73 12.54
CA HIS A 213 2.62 18.35 12.26
C HIS A 213 3.22 18.19 10.85
N LYS A 214 3.89 19.22 10.31
CA LYS A 214 4.67 19.11 9.08
C LYS A 214 5.95 18.32 9.34
N LEU A 215 6.44 17.58 8.33
CA LEU A 215 7.64 16.75 8.44
C LEU A 215 8.80 17.51 9.08
N LYS A 216 9.12 18.72 8.61
CA LYS A 216 10.18 19.56 9.13
C LYS A 216 10.01 19.91 10.61
N THR A 217 8.78 20.18 11.08
CA THR A 217 8.51 20.52 12.48
C THR A 217 8.76 19.33 13.38
N ILE A 218 8.25 18.15 12.98
CA ILE A 218 8.44 16.93 13.77
C ILE A 218 9.89 16.44 13.71
N ALA A 219 10.57 16.54 12.56
CA ALA A 219 11.99 16.26 12.45
C ALA A 219 12.83 17.12 13.41
N ASN A 220 12.56 18.43 13.47
CA ASN A 220 13.23 19.34 14.42
C ASN A 220 12.92 18.96 15.87
N HIS A 221 11.69 18.56 16.20
CA HIS A 221 11.31 18.16 17.56
C HIS A 221 12.15 16.97 18.06
N PHE A 222 12.39 15.99 17.20
CA PHE A 222 13.19 14.80 17.50
C PHE A 222 14.68 14.95 17.16
N SER A 223 15.13 16.13 16.68
CA SER A 223 16.49 16.36 16.19
C SER A 223 16.91 15.41 15.06
N VAL A 224 15.95 15.00 14.24
CA VAL A 224 16.18 14.19 13.03
C VAL A 224 16.68 15.09 11.92
N PRO A 225 17.85 14.80 11.29
CA PRO A 225 18.31 15.55 10.13
C PRO A 225 17.35 15.45 8.96
N LEU A 226 16.97 16.57 8.38
CA LEU A 226 16.21 16.64 7.13
C LEU A 226 17.09 17.33 6.08
N ILE A 227 17.80 16.51 5.31
CA ILE A 227 18.75 16.93 4.29
C ILE A 227 18.05 16.78 2.94
N ASN A 228 18.22 17.75 2.01
CA ASN A 228 17.60 17.73 0.68
C ASN A 228 16.09 17.42 0.71
N HIS A 229 15.34 18.15 1.52
CA HIS A 229 13.88 18.05 1.58
C HIS A 229 13.25 18.11 0.16
N HIS A 230 12.23 17.30 -0.09
CA HIS A 230 11.64 17.00 -1.39
C HIS A 230 12.51 16.06 -2.26
N ARG A 231 13.13 15.08 -1.62
CA ARG A 231 13.67 13.88 -2.22
C ARG A 231 13.07 12.70 -1.46
N ALA A 232 12.41 11.78 -2.20
CA ALA A 232 11.65 10.69 -1.59
C ALA A 232 12.52 9.82 -0.66
N ASP A 233 13.77 9.59 -1.01
CA ASP A 233 14.70 8.84 -0.17
C ASP A 233 14.98 9.53 1.16
N GLU A 234 15.30 10.81 1.15
CA GLU A 234 15.63 11.59 2.35
C GLU A 234 14.40 11.84 3.24
N ASP A 235 13.23 12.13 2.63
CA ASP A 235 11.99 12.35 3.37
C ASP A 235 11.45 11.04 3.97
N ALA A 236 11.56 9.90 3.27
CA ALA A 236 11.24 8.59 3.81
C ALA A 236 12.16 8.20 4.96
N ARG A 237 13.48 8.47 4.86
CA ARG A 237 14.44 8.21 5.93
C ARG A 237 14.12 9.03 7.17
N ALA A 238 13.94 10.34 7.00
CA ALA A 238 13.57 11.20 8.12
C ALA A 238 12.24 10.77 8.76
N THR A 239 11.26 10.36 7.94
CA THR A 239 9.98 9.83 8.40
C THR A 239 10.16 8.52 9.17
N ALA A 240 11.09 7.62 8.74
CA ALA A 240 11.39 6.38 9.44
C ALA A 240 12.03 6.65 10.83
N GLU A 241 12.98 7.57 10.91
CA GLU A 241 13.58 7.99 12.18
C GLU A 241 12.55 8.64 13.12
N ILE A 242 11.65 9.47 12.58
CA ILE A 242 10.52 10.05 13.33
C ILE A 242 9.59 8.94 13.83
N PHE A 243 9.22 7.98 12.96
CA PHE A 243 8.31 6.89 13.31
C PHE A 243 8.86 6.01 14.44
N ILE A 244 10.16 5.77 14.47
CA ILE A 244 10.83 5.04 15.56
C ILE A 244 10.77 5.81 16.89
N ASN A 245 10.75 7.14 16.85
CA ASN A 245 10.69 7.99 18.04
C ASN A 245 9.26 8.26 18.54
N LEU A 246 8.24 8.03 17.72
CA LEU A 246 6.82 8.16 18.08
C LEU A 246 6.31 6.92 18.81
#